data_79fe4c54b50234d5a71e5b8494e48690
#
_entry.id   79fe4c54b50234d5a71e5b8494e48690
#
_cell.length_a   1.000
_cell.length_b   1.000
_cell.length_c   1.000
_cell.angle_alpha   90.00
_cell.angle_beta   90.00
_cell.angle_gamma   90.00
#
_symmetry.space_group_name_H-M   'P 1'
#
loop_
_entity.id
_entity.type
_entity.pdbx_description
1 polymer ?
#
loop_
_entity_poly.entity_id
_entity_poly.type
_entity_poly.pdbx_seq_one_letter_code
_entity_poly.pdbx_strand_id
1 'polypeptide(L)'
;MPLELQTFFYKDKLKPFSCTNLLLGIILIALAGFRLIRNFNNLVDISFDDEVQYMRYGMELFHNIRSDWGPSYNLWYKLLSLFEQSPIELYLLNYKVVIILLPICLFAFLYVYGISFFISIWIGFSILISTTNILTYPRISHVVVSFFLLVLVVNRLWIKSKSRQLILLCFTIFVAAFARPELMLAFLILLAITLFYILKFDDLKKHIVFALPFVAIMILIFAVFRLPSDSFKGIDRAYIAFCQHYTIKNIIFNKGHFNQFIDWIAISKAQFPGCTTFTDIVINFPLVVIKGMFINIGFYLQLIISICTDILFPFQLLPFNKIVLLGYGFVVLFILFILFSKKQRLNLFNAINSNKYLFLVLLVFVLPSVISSLVFFPRMHYGIFLLPILSFVIAILIDNLVKGYKIRIGLVLFLFALFMYKMPTIKKYNTPRLLTNDECPTQSYKEVIKDLNQHTDKPHVIFSNVLSFSLMIDKNFTDFSAEYDYDNSKTFMEQMKAHQVDYVLQTKFLTEDRRLSKDSTWLQFMTNPQAYGFKKKKYFDDCETYLLYKE
;
A
#
# COMPACT_ATOMS: atom_id res chain seq x y z
N MET A 1 5.13 16.97 -39.53
CA MET A 1 4.88 16.10 -38.37
C MET A 1 6.07 15.31 -37.83
N PRO A 2 7.13 14.95 -38.54
CA PRO A 2 8.28 14.20 -37.97
C PRO A 2 9.13 14.97 -36.97
N LEU A 3 9.30 16.29 -37.15
CA LEU A 3 10.15 17.11 -36.27
C LEU A 3 9.57 17.37 -34.88
N GLU A 4 8.24 17.49 -34.76
CA GLU A 4 7.58 17.73 -33.46
C GLU A 4 7.65 16.54 -32.54
N LEU A 5 7.56 15.29 -33.04
CA LEU A 5 7.71 14.07 -32.25
C LEU A 5 9.16 13.84 -31.80
N GLN A 6 10.17 14.21 -32.62
CA GLN A 6 11.57 14.18 -32.17
C GLN A 6 11.81 15.20 -31.05
N THR A 7 11.24 16.41 -31.15
CA THR A 7 11.35 17.42 -30.08
C THR A 7 10.62 17.04 -28.81
N PHE A 8 9.63 16.14 -28.90
CA PHE A 8 8.93 15.61 -27.72
C PHE A 8 9.88 14.87 -26.78
N PHE A 9 10.82 14.10 -27.32
CA PHE A 9 11.74 13.28 -26.54
C PHE A 9 13.12 13.93 -26.30
N TYR A 10 13.50 14.99 -27.02
CA TYR A 10 14.89 15.49 -27.07
C TYR A 10 15.21 16.73 -26.24
N LYS A 11 14.24 17.45 -25.68
CA LYS A 11 14.48 18.73 -24.97
C LYS A 11 14.29 18.70 -23.47
N ASP A 12 15.01 17.83 -22.76
CA ASP A 12 15.14 17.95 -21.30
C ASP A 12 16.32 18.86 -20.94
N LYS A 13 16.10 20.19 -20.89
CA LYS A 13 17.05 21.15 -20.27
C LYS A 13 16.87 21.15 -18.75
N LEU A 14 17.18 20.05 -18.11
CA LEU A 14 17.13 19.96 -16.65
C LEU A 14 18.38 20.60 -16.03
N LYS A 15 18.20 21.27 -14.87
CA LYS A 15 19.31 21.86 -14.11
C LYS A 15 20.30 20.78 -13.67
N PRO A 16 21.62 21.08 -13.62
CA PRO A 16 22.59 20.18 -13.03
C PRO A 16 22.29 19.96 -11.53
N PHE A 17 22.45 18.75 -11.04
CA PHE A 17 22.33 18.40 -9.63
C PHE A 17 23.71 18.17 -8.99
N SER A 18 23.83 18.32 -7.67
CA SER A 18 25.04 18.03 -6.90
C SER A 18 24.94 16.65 -6.23
N CYS A 19 25.88 15.76 -6.50
CA CYS A 19 25.94 14.45 -5.83
C CYS A 19 26.10 14.60 -4.30
N THR A 20 26.83 15.60 -3.84
CA THR A 20 27.00 15.89 -2.40
C THR A 20 25.67 16.25 -1.75
N ASN A 21 24.86 17.09 -2.39
CA ASN A 21 23.54 17.45 -1.88
C ASN A 21 22.57 16.27 -1.93
N LEU A 22 22.63 15.43 -2.97
CA LEU A 22 21.83 14.22 -3.04
C LEU A 22 22.15 13.29 -1.85
N LEU A 23 23.43 13.03 -1.60
CA LEU A 23 23.84 12.19 -0.47
C LEU A 23 23.45 12.81 0.88
N LEU A 24 23.67 14.12 1.04
CA LEU A 24 23.26 14.85 2.25
C LEU A 24 21.77 14.71 2.53
N GLY A 25 20.91 14.92 1.53
CA GLY A 25 19.47 14.78 1.70
C GLY A 25 19.04 13.36 2.06
N ILE A 26 19.64 12.34 1.44
CA ILE A 26 19.40 10.93 1.80
C ILE A 26 19.75 10.69 3.27
N ILE A 27 20.95 11.15 3.72
CA ILE A 27 21.40 10.99 5.11
C ILE A 27 20.44 11.70 6.07
N LEU A 28 20.03 12.93 5.79
CA LEU A 28 19.13 13.69 6.66
C LEU A 28 17.77 13.01 6.81
N ILE A 29 17.17 12.51 5.71
CA ILE A 29 15.90 11.79 5.76
C ILE A 29 16.06 10.46 6.49
N ALA A 30 17.16 9.72 6.26
CA ALA A 30 17.43 8.48 6.97
C ALA A 30 17.55 8.69 8.49
N LEU A 31 18.31 9.71 8.92
CA LEU A 31 18.46 10.05 10.35
C LEU A 31 17.12 10.42 10.99
N ALA A 32 16.30 11.22 10.29
CA ALA A 32 14.95 11.54 10.74
C ALA A 32 14.07 10.28 10.81
N GLY A 33 14.16 9.40 9.82
CA GLY A 33 13.46 8.14 9.80
C GLY A 33 13.84 7.23 10.96
N PHE A 34 15.12 7.05 11.24
CA PHE A 34 15.58 6.27 12.40
C PHE A 34 15.08 6.84 13.73
N ARG A 35 15.05 8.18 13.87
CA ARG A 35 14.45 8.80 15.06
C ARG A 35 12.95 8.51 15.15
N LEU A 36 12.23 8.60 14.04
CA LEU A 36 10.78 8.35 13.99
C LEU A 36 10.43 6.94 14.46
N ILE A 37 11.16 5.94 13.98
CA ILE A 37 10.88 4.52 14.25
C ILE A 37 11.49 4.00 15.55
N ARG A 38 12.15 4.83 16.37
CA ARG A 38 12.91 4.41 17.56
C ARG A 38 12.13 3.49 18.52
N ASN A 39 10.83 3.72 18.69
CA ASN A 39 9.98 2.93 19.59
C ASN A 39 8.93 2.10 18.83
N PHE A 40 9.15 1.87 17.54
CA PHE A 40 8.14 1.28 16.66
C PHE A 40 7.68 -0.10 17.14
N ASN A 41 8.62 -0.97 17.52
CA ASN A 41 8.29 -2.33 18.00
C ASN A 41 7.40 -2.34 19.25
N ASN A 42 7.44 -1.28 20.07
CA ASN A 42 6.65 -1.18 21.29
C ASN A 42 5.30 -0.52 21.09
N LEU A 43 5.01 -0.01 19.90
CA LEU A 43 3.80 0.79 19.62
C LEU A 43 2.92 0.17 18.57
N VAL A 44 3.50 -0.59 17.65
CA VAL A 44 2.78 -1.16 16.51
C VAL A 44 2.48 -2.62 16.77
N ASP A 45 1.21 -2.97 16.71
CA ASP A 45 0.75 -4.36 16.71
C ASP A 45 0.73 -4.92 15.28
N ILE A 46 0.45 -6.19 15.13
CA ILE A 46 0.36 -6.85 13.83
C ILE A 46 -1.04 -6.61 13.28
N SER A 47 -1.11 -6.13 12.06
CA SER A 47 -2.35 -6.09 11.29
C SER A 47 -2.41 -7.35 10.42
N PHE A 48 -3.42 -8.18 10.70
CA PHE A 48 -3.66 -9.44 10.00
C PHE A 48 -4.44 -9.22 8.72
N ASP A 49 -3.79 -8.56 7.78
CA ASP A 49 -4.28 -8.35 6.43
C ASP A 49 -3.46 -9.15 5.43
N ASP A 50 -3.63 -8.84 4.16
CA ASP A 50 -2.82 -9.36 3.05
C ASP A 50 -1.31 -9.33 3.34
N GLU A 51 -0.84 -8.40 4.19
CA GLU A 51 0.57 -8.21 4.51
C GLU A 51 1.21 -9.45 5.15
N VAL A 52 0.51 -10.11 6.07
CA VAL A 52 0.99 -11.34 6.73
C VAL A 52 1.12 -12.47 5.72
N GLN A 53 0.19 -12.57 4.78
CA GLN A 53 0.25 -13.58 3.72
C GLN A 53 1.43 -13.33 2.76
N TYR A 54 1.65 -12.08 2.32
CA TYR A 54 2.83 -11.74 1.50
C TYR A 54 4.13 -12.10 2.21
N MET A 55 4.22 -11.82 3.51
CA MET A 55 5.39 -12.16 4.31
C MET A 55 5.61 -13.68 4.36
N ARG A 56 4.58 -14.44 4.70
CA ARG A 56 4.69 -15.90 4.81
C ARG A 56 5.08 -16.56 3.49
N TYR A 57 4.40 -16.20 2.40
CA TYR A 57 4.76 -16.70 1.07
C TYR A 57 6.16 -16.24 0.63
N GLY A 58 6.63 -15.09 1.12
CA GLY A 58 8.01 -14.67 0.92
C GLY A 58 9.01 -15.54 1.67
N MET A 59 8.76 -15.87 2.92
CA MET A 59 9.62 -16.78 3.70
C MET A 59 9.70 -18.17 3.04
N GLU A 60 8.59 -18.65 2.52
CA GLU A 60 8.44 -19.98 1.89
C GLU A 60 8.55 -19.95 0.36
N LEU A 61 9.08 -18.89 -0.24
CA LEU A 61 9.01 -18.61 -1.68
C LEU A 61 9.43 -19.78 -2.58
N PHE A 62 10.46 -20.55 -2.18
CA PHE A 62 10.94 -21.68 -2.96
C PHE A 62 10.19 -23.00 -2.71
N HIS A 63 9.34 -23.05 -1.70
CA HIS A 63 8.52 -24.23 -1.36
C HIS A 63 7.06 -24.06 -1.79
N ASN A 64 6.57 -22.81 -1.82
CA ASN A 64 5.17 -22.50 -2.13
C ASN A 64 5.06 -21.22 -2.97
N ILE A 65 5.18 -21.38 -4.30
CA ILE A 65 5.06 -20.26 -5.22
C ILE A 65 3.57 -19.98 -5.48
N ARG A 66 3.13 -18.79 -5.06
CA ARG A 66 1.75 -18.32 -5.25
C ARG A 66 1.72 -17.20 -6.30
N SER A 67 1.19 -17.51 -7.48
CA SER A 67 1.04 -16.52 -8.57
C SER A 67 -0.02 -15.46 -8.27
N ASP A 68 -1.00 -15.78 -7.43
CA ASP A 68 -2.13 -14.95 -7.05
C ASP A 68 -1.82 -13.93 -5.93
N TRP A 69 -0.67 -14.06 -5.23
CA TRP A 69 -0.33 -13.25 -4.06
C TRP A 69 0.97 -12.45 -4.24
N GLY A 70 1.06 -11.66 -5.30
CA GLY A 70 2.12 -10.67 -5.48
C GLY A 70 3.55 -11.20 -5.44
N PRO A 71 3.94 -12.15 -6.33
CA PRO A 71 5.23 -12.85 -6.26
C PRO A 71 6.46 -11.94 -6.14
N SER A 72 6.47 -10.78 -6.80
CA SER A 72 7.58 -9.83 -6.69
C SER A 72 7.68 -9.22 -5.29
N TYR A 73 6.55 -9.06 -4.60
CA TYR A 73 6.57 -8.60 -3.21
C TYR A 73 6.95 -9.73 -2.23
N ASN A 74 6.59 -10.96 -2.55
CA ASN A 74 7.08 -12.12 -1.81
C ASN A 74 8.62 -12.24 -1.93
N LEU A 75 9.20 -11.94 -3.10
CA LEU A 75 10.65 -11.87 -3.28
C LEU A 75 11.28 -10.77 -2.41
N TRP A 76 10.62 -9.61 -2.26
CA TRP A 76 11.07 -8.57 -1.33
C TRP A 76 11.13 -9.07 0.11
N TYR A 77 10.10 -9.77 0.60
CA TYR A 77 10.11 -10.40 1.92
C TYR A 77 11.18 -11.48 2.04
N LYS A 78 11.44 -12.26 0.96
CA LYS A 78 12.55 -13.22 0.93
C LYS A 78 13.90 -12.55 1.12
N LEU A 79 14.11 -11.39 0.53
CA LEU A 79 15.35 -10.61 0.74
C LEU A 79 15.44 -10.11 2.19
N LEU A 80 14.34 -9.61 2.76
CA LEU A 80 14.33 -9.18 4.17
C LEU A 80 14.54 -10.34 5.15
N SER A 81 14.05 -11.54 4.83
CA SER A 81 14.21 -12.73 5.67
C SER A 81 15.66 -13.24 5.77
N LEU A 82 16.58 -12.72 4.93
CA LEU A 82 18.01 -12.95 5.10
C LEU A 82 18.57 -12.21 6.33
N PHE A 83 17.90 -11.17 6.79
CA PHE A 83 18.32 -10.35 7.93
C PHE A 83 17.52 -10.65 9.20
N GLU A 84 16.29 -11.12 9.05
CA GLU A 84 15.37 -11.38 10.17
C GLU A 84 14.47 -12.58 9.84
N GLN A 85 14.52 -13.61 10.67
CA GLN A 85 13.77 -14.86 10.47
C GLN A 85 12.52 -14.96 11.34
N SER A 86 12.45 -14.20 12.44
CA SER A 86 11.25 -14.17 13.28
C SER A 86 10.10 -13.49 12.51
N PRO A 87 8.94 -14.13 12.35
CA PRO A 87 7.82 -13.54 11.60
C PRO A 87 7.39 -12.17 12.13
N ILE A 88 7.32 -11.99 13.46
CA ILE A 88 6.95 -10.72 14.09
C ILE A 88 7.97 -9.62 13.74
N GLU A 89 9.25 -9.91 13.94
CA GLU A 89 10.30 -8.92 13.71
C GLU A 89 10.49 -8.65 12.21
N LEU A 90 10.31 -9.65 11.34
CA LEU A 90 10.32 -9.48 9.88
C LEU A 90 9.18 -8.56 9.39
N TYR A 91 7.97 -8.76 9.91
CA TYR A 91 6.83 -7.88 9.64
C TYR A 91 7.17 -6.42 10.02
N LEU A 92 7.72 -6.22 11.21
CA LEU A 92 8.11 -4.89 11.70
C LEU A 92 9.30 -4.32 10.96
N LEU A 93 10.28 -5.15 10.55
CA LEU A 93 11.43 -4.74 9.75
C LEU A 93 10.98 -4.18 8.39
N ASN A 94 10.10 -4.92 7.69
CA ASN A 94 9.52 -4.44 6.43
C ASN A 94 8.87 -3.07 6.62
N TYR A 95 8.06 -2.91 7.66
CA TYR A 95 7.36 -1.67 7.95
C TYR A 95 8.34 -0.50 8.15
N LYS A 96 9.38 -0.70 8.99
CA LYS A 96 10.44 0.31 9.26
C LYS A 96 11.22 0.69 8.01
N VAL A 97 11.64 -0.31 7.22
CA VAL A 97 12.42 -0.08 6.00
C VAL A 97 11.61 0.73 5.02
N VAL A 98 10.36 0.37 4.79
CA VAL A 98 9.52 1.00 3.77
C VAL A 98 9.11 2.42 4.15
N ILE A 99 8.86 2.70 5.45
CA ILE A 99 8.60 4.07 5.95
C ILE A 99 9.75 5.02 5.63
N ILE A 100 11.00 4.54 5.67
CA ILE A 100 12.20 5.37 5.39
C ILE A 100 12.51 5.40 3.90
N LEU A 101 12.36 4.26 3.21
CA LEU A 101 12.75 4.11 1.82
C LEU A 101 11.94 5.00 0.87
N LEU A 102 10.61 5.03 1.02
CA LEU A 102 9.75 5.80 0.14
C LEU A 102 10.06 7.31 0.15
N PRO A 103 10.19 7.99 1.31
CA PRO A 103 10.59 9.39 1.35
C PRO A 103 11.99 9.67 0.78
N ILE A 104 12.95 8.75 0.97
CA ILE A 104 14.30 8.86 0.38
C ILE A 104 14.21 8.81 -1.15
N CYS A 105 13.49 7.83 -1.69
CA CYS A 105 13.32 7.69 -3.14
C CYS A 105 12.59 8.88 -3.73
N LEU A 106 11.58 9.41 -3.04
CA LEU A 106 10.83 10.58 -3.47
C LEU A 106 11.70 11.85 -3.48
N PHE A 107 12.47 12.10 -2.42
CA PHE A 107 13.45 13.18 -2.37
C PHE A 107 14.45 13.09 -3.51
N ALA A 108 15.08 11.91 -3.69
CA ALA A 108 16.07 11.68 -4.72
C ALA A 108 15.49 11.92 -6.13
N PHE A 109 14.28 11.43 -6.38
CA PHE A 109 13.55 11.66 -7.62
C PHE A 109 13.34 13.16 -7.88
N LEU A 110 12.74 13.89 -6.96
CA LEU A 110 12.46 15.32 -7.12
C LEU A 110 13.74 16.10 -7.37
N TYR A 111 14.78 15.86 -6.57
CA TYR A 111 16.05 16.56 -6.65
C TYR A 111 16.79 16.31 -7.96
N VAL A 112 16.88 15.05 -8.39
CA VAL A 112 17.56 14.66 -9.65
C VAL A 112 16.82 15.18 -10.88
N TYR A 113 15.50 15.35 -10.79
CA TYR A 113 14.68 15.96 -11.84
C TYR A 113 14.59 17.49 -11.76
N GLY A 114 15.48 18.13 -11.00
CA GLY A 114 15.75 19.56 -11.07
C GLY A 114 14.92 20.44 -10.14
N ILE A 115 14.21 19.86 -9.20
CA ILE A 115 13.59 20.60 -8.08
C ILE A 115 14.69 21.04 -7.11
N SER A 116 14.56 22.24 -6.52
CA SER A 116 15.54 22.73 -5.56
C SER A 116 15.70 21.80 -4.35
N PHE A 117 16.91 21.76 -3.80
CA PHE A 117 17.25 20.90 -2.66
C PHE A 117 16.30 21.12 -1.48
N PHE A 118 16.01 22.38 -1.15
CA PHE A 118 15.12 22.72 -0.05
C PHE A 118 13.71 22.15 -0.22
N ILE A 119 13.10 22.29 -1.39
CA ILE A 119 11.73 21.81 -1.63
C ILE A 119 11.71 20.28 -1.70
N SER A 120 12.71 19.67 -2.33
CA SER A 120 12.80 18.21 -2.41
C SER A 120 12.93 17.59 -1.02
N ILE A 121 13.76 18.16 -0.13
CA ILE A 121 13.93 17.65 1.23
C ILE A 121 12.71 17.93 2.10
N TRP A 122 12.07 19.10 1.94
CA TRP A 122 10.82 19.40 2.61
C TRP A 122 9.74 18.38 2.31
N ILE A 123 9.52 18.07 1.03
CA ILE A 123 8.53 17.07 0.62
C ILE A 123 8.92 15.68 1.14
N GLY A 124 10.21 15.31 1.09
CA GLY A 124 10.69 14.07 1.68
C GLY A 124 10.37 13.97 3.17
N PHE A 125 10.61 15.01 3.96
CA PHE A 125 10.24 15.04 5.38
C PHE A 125 8.73 15.05 5.61
N SER A 126 7.99 15.79 4.80
CA SER A 126 6.53 15.82 4.89
C SER A 126 5.95 14.42 4.73
N ILE A 127 6.40 13.70 3.72
CA ILE A 127 5.94 12.31 3.50
C ILE A 127 6.46 11.37 4.58
N LEU A 128 7.70 11.52 5.07
CA LEU A 128 8.24 10.68 6.14
C LEU A 128 7.32 10.64 7.37
N ILE A 129 6.73 11.78 7.75
CA ILE A 129 5.88 11.91 8.94
C ILE A 129 4.38 11.97 8.60
N SER A 130 3.99 11.63 7.38
CA SER A 130 2.60 11.71 6.93
C SER A 130 1.80 10.44 7.24
N THR A 131 0.48 10.61 7.28
CA THR A 131 -0.47 9.48 7.39
C THR A 131 -0.41 8.58 6.17
N THR A 132 -0.21 9.14 4.97
CA THR A 132 -0.03 8.39 3.73
C THR A 132 1.14 7.42 3.81
N ASN A 133 2.22 7.77 4.50
CA ASN A 133 3.40 6.91 4.65
C ASN A 133 3.32 5.99 5.86
N ILE A 134 2.92 6.49 7.04
CA ILE A 134 3.01 5.74 8.30
C ILE A 134 1.82 4.79 8.47
N LEU A 135 0.60 5.26 8.21
CA LEU A 135 -0.63 4.53 8.57
C LEU A 135 -1.16 3.61 7.48
N THR A 136 -0.67 3.76 6.26
CA THR A 136 -1.20 3.00 5.12
C THR A 136 -0.59 1.62 5.03
N TYR A 137 -1.41 0.61 4.90
CA TYR A 137 -1.04 -0.77 4.61
C TYR A 137 -2.11 -1.43 3.71
N PRO A 138 -1.84 -2.54 3.03
CA PRO A 138 -0.56 -3.26 2.95
C PRO A 138 0.56 -2.43 2.30
N ARG A 139 1.83 -2.79 2.59
CA ARG A 139 3.03 -2.03 2.17
C ARG A 139 3.49 -2.26 0.74
N ILE A 140 2.91 -3.21 0.06
CA ILE A 140 3.24 -3.58 -1.33
C ILE A 140 3.29 -2.36 -2.27
N SER A 141 2.32 -1.44 -2.17
CA SER A 141 2.30 -0.23 -3.02
C SER A 141 3.47 0.71 -2.73
N HIS A 142 3.89 0.84 -1.47
CA HIS A 142 5.07 1.65 -1.09
C HIS A 142 6.35 1.09 -1.71
N VAL A 143 6.55 -0.24 -1.65
CA VAL A 143 7.73 -0.88 -2.25
C VAL A 143 7.73 -0.70 -3.75
N VAL A 144 6.59 -0.92 -4.43
CA VAL A 144 6.46 -0.73 -5.88
C VAL A 144 6.78 0.71 -6.29
N VAL A 145 6.21 1.71 -5.59
CA VAL A 145 6.46 3.12 -5.89
C VAL A 145 7.91 3.50 -5.59
N SER A 146 8.49 3.02 -4.48
CA SER A 146 9.90 3.26 -4.15
C SER A 146 10.83 2.70 -5.22
N PHE A 147 10.58 1.47 -5.68
CA PHE A 147 11.37 0.83 -6.73
C PHE A 147 11.24 1.58 -8.06
N PHE A 148 10.03 1.98 -8.44
CA PHE A 148 9.80 2.78 -9.64
C PHE A 148 10.54 4.14 -9.58
N LEU A 149 10.46 4.85 -8.45
CA LEU A 149 11.18 6.12 -8.25
C LEU A 149 12.70 5.93 -8.31
N LEU A 150 13.21 4.87 -7.69
CA LEU A 150 14.64 4.52 -7.74
C LEU A 150 15.09 4.31 -9.19
N VAL A 151 14.33 3.58 -10.00
CA VAL A 151 14.65 3.36 -11.41
C VAL A 151 14.58 4.65 -12.22
N LEU A 152 13.66 5.56 -11.94
CA LEU A 152 13.68 6.90 -12.54
C LEU A 152 14.95 7.68 -12.20
N VAL A 153 15.42 7.60 -10.95
CA VAL A 153 16.69 8.20 -10.52
C VAL A 153 17.86 7.58 -11.27
N VAL A 154 17.95 6.24 -11.32
CA VAL A 154 18.97 5.49 -12.07
C VAL A 154 18.98 5.86 -13.54
N ASN A 155 17.82 5.90 -14.16
CA ASN A 155 17.65 6.33 -15.54
C ASN A 155 18.23 7.73 -15.79
N ARG A 156 17.96 8.64 -14.88
CA ARG A 156 18.42 10.03 -15.00
C ARG A 156 19.93 10.16 -14.80
N LEU A 157 20.50 9.41 -13.87
CA LEU A 157 21.92 9.51 -13.49
C LEU A 157 22.83 8.81 -14.50
N TRP A 158 22.45 7.62 -14.96
CA TRP A 158 23.37 6.72 -15.66
C TRP A 158 22.98 6.40 -17.09
N ILE A 159 21.70 6.54 -17.48
CA ILE A 159 21.25 6.12 -18.80
C ILE A 159 20.94 7.33 -19.69
N LYS A 160 21.83 7.60 -20.66
CA LYS A 160 21.67 8.74 -21.59
C LYS A 160 20.67 8.46 -22.72
N SER A 161 20.59 7.22 -23.22
CA SER A 161 19.72 6.82 -24.32
C SER A 161 18.27 6.70 -23.87
N LYS A 162 17.34 7.39 -24.52
CA LYS A 162 15.91 7.29 -24.24
C LYS A 162 15.34 5.88 -24.47
N SER A 163 15.80 5.20 -25.52
CA SER A 163 15.42 3.81 -25.77
C SER A 163 15.79 2.90 -24.61
N ARG A 164 17.01 3.02 -24.07
CA ARG A 164 17.44 2.24 -22.90
C ARG A 164 16.67 2.61 -21.64
N GLN A 165 16.34 3.90 -21.44
CA GLN A 165 15.49 4.33 -20.34
C GLN A 165 14.10 3.67 -20.41
N LEU A 166 13.49 3.66 -21.60
CA LEU A 166 12.19 3.03 -21.83
C LEU A 166 12.24 1.52 -21.62
N ILE A 167 13.28 0.82 -22.10
CA ILE A 167 13.47 -0.62 -21.89
C ILE A 167 13.55 -0.95 -20.39
N LEU A 168 14.37 -0.20 -19.63
CA LEU A 168 14.48 -0.42 -18.19
C LEU A 168 13.17 -0.14 -17.45
N LEU A 169 12.42 0.89 -17.85
CA LEU A 169 11.11 1.20 -17.29
C LEU A 169 10.07 0.11 -17.61
N CYS A 170 10.06 -0.41 -18.86
CA CYS A 170 9.22 -1.56 -19.21
C CYS A 170 9.50 -2.76 -18.31
N PHE A 171 10.76 -3.11 -18.13
CA PHE A 171 11.17 -4.19 -17.24
C PHE A 171 10.70 -3.93 -15.80
N THR A 172 10.91 -2.71 -15.30
CA THR A 172 10.50 -2.32 -13.94
C THR A 172 9.00 -2.46 -13.73
N ILE A 173 8.19 -1.98 -14.67
CA ILE A 173 6.73 -2.05 -14.56
C ILE A 173 6.25 -3.50 -14.75
N PHE A 174 6.92 -4.30 -15.58
CA PHE A 174 6.65 -5.73 -15.67
C PHE A 174 6.86 -6.43 -14.31
N VAL A 175 8.00 -6.23 -13.67
CA VAL A 175 8.27 -6.77 -12.32
C VAL A 175 7.23 -6.27 -11.30
N ALA A 176 6.89 -4.99 -11.37
CA ALA A 176 5.87 -4.39 -10.50
C ALA A 176 4.47 -4.97 -10.74
N ALA A 177 4.14 -5.41 -11.96
CA ALA A 177 2.87 -6.07 -12.28
C ALA A 177 2.73 -7.44 -11.57
N PHE A 178 3.82 -8.11 -11.25
CA PHE A 178 3.81 -9.32 -10.42
C PHE A 178 3.64 -9.03 -8.91
N ALA A 179 3.75 -7.77 -8.50
CA ALA A 179 3.33 -7.35 -7.16
C ALA A 179 1.88 -6.84 -7.19
N ARG A 180 1.53 -6.07 -8.24
CA ARG A 180 0.24 -5.40 -8.41
C ARG A 180 -0.27 -5.66 -9.82
N PRO A 181 -1.17 -6.65 -10.01
CA PRO A 181 -1.62 -7.11 -11.33
C PRO A 181 -2.18 -6.01 -12.23
N GLU A 182 -2.82 -4.99 -11.67
CA GLU A 182 -3.32 -3.83 -12.40
C GLU A 182 -2.24 -3.11 -13.22
N LEU A 183 -0.97 -3.16 -12.79
CA LEU A 183 0.16 -2.55 -13.51
C LEU A 183 0.51 -3.27 -14.83
N MET A 184 -0.08 -4.45 -15.10
CA MET A 184 0.06 -5.09 -16.40
C MET A 184 -0.45 -4.20 -17.53
N LEU A 185 -1.50 -3.43 -17.30
CA LEU A 185 -1.98 -2.42 -18.25
C LEU A 185 -0.91 -1.34 -18.52
N ALA A 186 -0.26 -0.83 -17.47
CA ALA A 186 0.83 0.13 -17.63
C ALA A 186 2.02 -0.45 -18.39
N PHE A 187 2.35 -1.73 -18.13
CA PHE A 187 3.40 -2.44 -18.86
C PHE A 187 3.07 -2.52 -20.36
N LEU A 188 1.86 -2.94 -20.73
CA LEU A 188 1.46 -3.06 -22.14
C LEU A 188 1.50 -1.70 -22.86
N ILE A 189 1.00 -0.65 -22.22
CA ILE A 189 1.04 0.72 -22.79
C ILE A 189 2.50 1.17 -22.97
N LEU A 190 3.34 0.99 -21.95
CA LEU A 190 4.74 1.41 -22.02
C LEU A 190 5.55 0.58 -23.02
N LEU A 191 5.26 -0.72 -23.14
CA LEU A 191 5.84 -1.59 -24.14
C LEU A 191 5.51 -1.11 -25.56
N ALA A 192 4.23 -0.79 -25.82
CA ALA A 192 3.81 -0.24 -27.11
C ALA A 192 4.53 1.10 -27.42
N ILE A 193 4.64 2.00 -26.44
CA ILE A 193 5.38 3.27 -26.57
C ILE A 193 6.87 2.98 -26.86
N THR A 194 7.46 2.02 -26.16
CA THR A 194 8.89 1.67 -26.32
C THR A 194 9.17 1.11 -27.69
N LEU A 195 8.36 0.16 -28.15
CA LEU A 195 8.47 -0.43 -29.48
C LEU A 195 8.28 0.63 -30.56
N PHE A 196 7.24 1.45 -30.46
CA PHE A 196 7.00 2.55 -31.39
C PHE A 196 8.19 3.52 -31.45
N TYR A 197 8.74 3.90 -30.29
CA TYR A 197 9.88 4.81 -30.22
C TYR A 197 11.13 4.23 -30.88
N ILE A 198 11.48 2.99 -30.56
CA ILE A 198 12.67 2.30 -31.11
C ILE A 198 12.53 2.12 -32.63
N LEU A 199 11.38 1.62 -33.09
CA LEU A 199 11.17 1.35 -34.53
C LEU A 199 11.15 2.63 -35.38
N LYS A 200 10.70 3.76 -34.81
CA LYS A 200 10.54 5.01 -35.58
C LYS A 200 11.73 5.94 -35.47
N PHE A 201 12.40 6.00 -34.32
CA PHE A 201 13.38 7.05 -34.02
C PHE A 201 14.77 6.54 -33.67
N ASP A 202 14.95 5.22 -33.53
CA ASP A 202 16.23 4.63 -33.15
C ASP A 202 16.50 3.33 -33.93
N ASP A 203 17.65 2.75 -33.75
CA ASP A 203 18.03 1.47 -34.39
C ASP A 203 17.89 0.32 -33.37
N LEU A 204 16.96 -0.58 -33.65
CA LEU A 204 16.70 -1.75 -32.80
C LEU A 204 17.97 -2.55 -32.51
N LYS A 205 18.83 -2.73 -33.52
CA LYS A 205 20.08 -3.51 -33.39
C LYS A 205 21.00 -2.96 -32.28
N LYS A 206 21.02 -1.62 -32.09
CA LYS A 206 21.87 -0.98 -31.05
C LYS A 206 21.39 -1.25 -29.63
N HIS A 207 20.13 -1.67 -29.46
CA HIS A 207 19.52 -1.85 -28.14
C HIS A 207 19.24 -3.31 -27.79
N ILE A 208 19.37 -4.26 -28.75
CA ILE A 208 19.13 -5.70 -28.51
C ILE A 208 20.03 -6.20 -27.38
N VAL A 209 21.33 -5.92 -27.42
CA VAL A 209 22.28 -6.39 -26.39
C VAL A 209 21.91 -5.85 -25.00
N PHE A 210 21.40 -4.61 -24.93
CA PHE A 210 20.94 -4.04 -23.67
C PHE A 210 19.59 -4.62 -23.22
N ALA A 211 18.68 -4.92 -24.15
CA ALA A 211 17.36 -5.45 -23.85
C ALA A 211 17.36 -6.95 -23.49
N LEU A 212 18.27 -7.72 -24.09
CA LEU A 212 18.30 -9.19 -23.98
C LEU A 212 18.29 -9.71 -22.53
N PRO A 213 19.12 -9.22 -21.58
CA PRO A 213 19.08 -9.69 -20.20
C PRO A 213 17.73 -9.40 -19.51
N PHE A 214 17.12 -8.24 -19.78
CA PHE A 214 15.81 -7.92 -19.22
C PHE A 214 14.71 -8.82 -19.77
N VAL A 215 14.71 -9.08 -21.09
CA VAL A 215 13.78 -10.01 -21.73
C VAL A 215 13.97 -11.43 -21.18
N ALA A 216 15.20 -11.89 -21.02
CA ALA A 216 15.50 -13.21 -20.43
C ALA A 216 14.96 -13.31 -18.99
N ILE A 217 15.19 -12.29 -18.16
CA ILE A 217 14.64 -12.24 -16.79
C ILE A 217 13.10 -12.18 -16.80
N MET A 218 12.50 -11.41 -17.71
CA MET A 218 11.03 -11.38 -17.86
C MET A 218 10.45 -12.74 -18.20
N ILE A 219 11.10 -13.47 -19.13
CA ILE A 219 10.72 -14.85 -19.50
C ILE A 219 10.86 -15.77 -18.29
N LEU A 220 11.95 -15.67 -17.54
CA LEU A 220 12.17 -16.46 -16.33
C LEU A 220 11.11 -16.18 -15.25
N ILE A 221 10.82 -14.90 -14.98
CA ILE A 221 9.75 -14.49 -14.05
C ILE A 221 8.41 -15.09 -14.50
N PHE A 222 8.10 -14.99 -15.78
CA PHE A 222 6.86 -15.54 -16.32
C PHE A 222 6.81 -17.08 -16.24
N ALA A 223 7.91 -17.75 -16.52
CA ALA A 223 8.00 -19.21 -16.44
C ALA A 223 7.85 -19.72 -15.00
N VAL A 224 8.43 -19.01 -14.02
CA VAL A 224 8.38 -19.39 -12.60
C VAL A 224 7.05 -19.02 -11.95
N PHE A 225 6.60 -17.79 -12.11
CA PHE A 225 5.43 -17.27 -11.40
C PHE A 225 4.13 -17.37 -12.20
N ARG A 226 4.20 -17.64 -13.52
CA ARG A 226 3.06 -17.60 -14.45
C ARG A 226 2.41 -16.21 -14.44
N LEU A 227 1.29 -16.05 -15.18
CA LEU A 227 0.51 -14.83 -15.08
C LEU A 227 -0.14 -14.73 -13.69
N PRO A 228 -0.23 -13.53 -13.10
CA PRO A 228 -1.00 -13.34 -11.88
C PRO A 228 -2.41 -13.89 -12.08
N SER A 229 -2.78 -14.87 -11.27
CA SER A 229 -4.10 -15.49 -11.38
C SER A 229 -5.13 -14.58 -10.71
N ASP A 230 -6.25 -14.36 -11.38
CA ASP A 230 -7.37 -13.57 -10.86
C ASP A 230 -8.33 -14.40 -10.01
N SER A 231 -7.96 -15.62 -9.60
CA SER A 231 -8.82 -16.48 -8.79
C SER A 231 -8.28 -16.66 -7.38
N PHE A 232 -9.16 -16.55 -6.40
CA PHE A 232 -8.91 -16.88 -5.01
C PHE A 232 -9.87 -17.99 -4.57
N LYS A 233 -9.34 -19.15 -4.17
CA LYS A 233 -10.15 -20.36 -3.85
C LYS A 233 -11.18 -20.69 -4.98
N GLY A 234 -10.80 -20.48 -6.24
CA GLY A 234 -11.67 -20.73 -7.40
C GLY A 234 -12.71 -19.64 -7.71
N ILE A 235 -12.73 -18.55 -6.94
CA ILE A 235 -13.62 -17.41 -7.17
C ILE A 235 -12.81 -16.24 -7.78
N ASP A 236 -13.40 -15.52 -8.71
CA ASP A 236 -12.81 -14.33 -9.32
C ASP A 236 -12.49 -13.27 -8.25
N ARG A 237 -11.22 -12.89 -8.11
CA ARG A 237 -10.78 -11.85 -7.14
C ARG A 237 -11.39 -10.48 -7.41
N ALA A 238 -11.59 -10.13 -8.66
CA ALA A 238 -12.23 -8.88 -9.03
C ALA A 238 -13.69 -8.86 -8.59
N TYR A 239 -14.39 -10.01 -8.70
CA TYR A 239 -15.74 -10.19 -8.17
C TYR A 239 -15.78 -10.02 -6.65
N ILE A 240 -14.90 -10.73 -5.92
CA ILE A 240 -14.82 -10.61 -4.45
C ILE A 240 -14.58 -9.16 -4.05
N ALA A 241 -13.55 -8.52 -4.62
CA ALA A 241 -13.20 -7.14 -4.33
C ALA A 241 -14.35 -6.17 -4.63
N PHE A 242 -15.04 -6.33 -5.78
CA PHE A 242 -16.18 -5.49 -6.11
C PHE A 242 -17.33 -5.66 -5.11
N CYS A 243 -17.68 -6.88 -4.75
CA CYS A 243 -18.79 -7.18 -3.83
C CYS A 243 -18.50 -6.69 -2.40
N GLN A 244 -17.27 -6.89 -1.91
CA GLN A 244 -16.83 -6.35 -0.60
C GLN A 244 -16.92 -4.81 -0.59
N HIS A 245 -16.43 -4.14 -1.62
CA HIS A 245 -16.49 -2.67 -1.71
C HIS A 245 -17.90 -2.15 -1.98
N TYR A 246 -18.75 -2.89 -2.66
CA TYR A 246 -20.16 -2.59 -2.79
C TYR A 246 -20.85 -2.63 -1.42
N THR A 247 -20.51 -3.62 -0.59
CA THR A 247 -20.99 -3.72 0.79
C THR A 247 -20.55 -2.52 1.65
N ILE A 248 -19.29 -2.06 1.52
CA ILE A 248 -18.81 -0.83 2.19
C ILE A 248 -19.67 0.37 1.80
N LYS A 249 -19.97 0.55 0.51
CA LYS A 249 -20.82 1.65 0.05
C LYS A 249 -22.20 1.59 0.66
N ASN A 250 -22.79 0.40 0.79
CA ASN A 250 -24.07 0.22 1.46
C ASN A 250 -24.00 0.58 2.95
N ILE A 251 -22.91 0.24 3.64
CA ILE A 251 -22.71 0.64 5.04
C ILE A 251 -22.64 2.17 5.15
N ILE A 252 -21.86 2.82 4.30
CA ILE A 252 -21.66 4.28 4.35
C ILE A 252 -22.96 5.03 4.03
N PHE A 253 -23.69 4.63 2.99
CA PHE A 253 -24.86 5.39 2.51
C PHE A 253 -26.17 4.99 3.19
N ASN A 254 -26.33 3.73 3.51
CA ASN A 254 -27.58 3.20 4.08
C ASN A 254 -27.51 3.05 5.60
N LYS A 255 -26.36 3.42 6.23
CA LYS A 255 -26.11 3.26 7.68
C LYS A 255 -26.39 1.81 8.16
N GLY A 256 -26.23 0.85 7.27
CA GLY A 256 -26.43 -0.56 7.59
C GLY A 256 -25.31 -1.06 8.49
N HIS A 257 -25.66 -1.87 9.47
CA HIS A 257 -24.68 -2.58 10.32
C HIS A 257 -24.26 -3.88 9.63
N PHE A 258 -23.49 -3.79 8.55
CA PHE A 258 -22.96 -4.94 7.82
C PHE A 258 -21.46 -5.05 8.06
N ASN A 259 -20.93 -6.28 8.07
CA ASN A 259 -19.50 -6.53 8.01
C ASN A 259 -19.13 -6.80 6.53
N GLN A 260 -18.24 -5.98 5.97
CA GLN A 260 -17.84 -6.09 4.56
C GLN A 260 -17.19 -7.44 4.20
N PHE A 261 -16.56 -8.11 5.16
CA PHE A 261 -15.84 -9.37 4.93
C PHE A 261 -16.74 -10.60 5.12
N ILE A 262 -17.86 -10.46 5.82
CA ILE A 262 -18.79 -11.55 6.12
C ILE A 262 -20.06 -11.44 5.26
N ASP A 263 -20.67 -10.24 5.25
CA ASP A 263 -22.00 -10.06 4.65
C ASP A 263 -21.97 -9.90 3.12
N TRP A 264 -20.77 -9.70 2.51
CA TRP A 264 -20.64 -9.48 1.07
C TRP A 264 -21.21 -10.63 0.24
N ILE A 265 -21.11 -11.88 0.71
CA ILE A 265 -21.63 -13.07 0.00
C ILE A 265 -23.15 -13.01 -0.08
N ALA A 266 -23.84 -12.71 1.04
CA ALA A 266 -25.29 -12.62 1.08
C ALA A 266 -25.78 -11.43 0.26
N ILE A 267 -25.12 -10.28 0.37
CA ILE A 267 -25.45 -9.06 -0.36
C ILE A 267 -25.23 -9.26 -1.85
N SER A 268 -24.12 -9.87 -2.27
CA SER A 268 -23.86 -10.11 -3.69
C SER A 268 -24.86 -11.06 -4.33
N LYS A 269 -25.22 -12.16 -3.65
CA LYS A 269 -26.27 -13.08 -4.13
C LYS A 269 -27.63 -12.40 -4.28
N ALA A 270 -27.96 -11.49 -3.39
CA ALA A 270 -29.24 -10.74 -3.45
C ALA A 270 -29.24 -9.66 -4.54
N GLN A 271 -28.12 -8.96 -4.73
CA GLN A 271 -28.02 -7.81 -5.65
C GLN A 271 -27.57 -8.22 -7.07
N PHE A 272 -26.81 -9.29 -7.20
CA PHE A 272 -26.21 -9.78 -8.46
C PHE A 272 -26.53 -11.26 -8.68
N PRO A 273 -27.83 -11.64 -8.74
CA PRO A 273 -28.20 -13.04 -8.89
C PRO A 273 -27.63 -13.63 -10.17
N GLY A 274 -27.04 -14.83 -10.07
CA GLY A 274 -26.44 -15.55 -11.19
C GLY A 274 -25.05 -15.08 -11.62
N CYS A 275 -24.48 -14.00 -11.05
CA CYS A 275 -23.13 -13.55 -11.35
C CYS A 275 -22.11 -14.31 -10.51
N THR A 276 -21.02 -14.77 -11.14
CA THR A 276 -19.88 -15.45 -10.51
C THR A 276 -18.55 -14.74 -10.77
N THR A 277 -18.53 -13.85 -11.76
CA THR A 277 -17.36 -13.04 -12.14
C THR A 277 -17.70 -11.55 -12.13
N PHE A 278 -16.66 -10.70 -12.05
CA PHE A 278 -16.85 -9.25 -12.19
C PHE A 278 -17.35 -8.89 -13.61
N THR A 279 -16.92 -9.63 -14.61
CA THR A 279 -17.41 -9.46 -16.00
C THR A 279 -18.92 -9.67 -16.09
N ASP A 280 -19.47 -10.69 -15.40
CA ASP A 280 -20.93 -10.90 -15.34
C ASP A 280 -21.66 -9.69 -14.76
N ILE A 281 -21.09 -9.07 -13.71
CA ILE A 281 -21.67 -7.85 -13.11
C ILE A 281 -21.65 -6.68 -14.10
N VAL A 282 -20.53 -6.49 -14.82
CA VAL A 282 -20.41 -5.41 -15.83
C VAL A 282 -21.42 -5.59 -16.95
N ILE A 283 -21.64 -6.81 -17.40
CA ILE A 283 -22.57 -7.11 -18.51
C ILE A 283 -24.03 -7.01 -18.04
N ASN A 284 -24.38 -7.62 -16.91
CA ASN A 284 -25.77 -7.74 -16.47
C ASN A 284 -26.26 -6.55 -15.65
N PHE A 285 -25.34 -5.83 -14.97
CA PHE A 285 -25.66 -4.70 -14.08
C PHE A 285 -24.81 -3.45 -14.36
N PRO A 286 -24.64 -2.99 -15.63
CA PRO A 286 -23.72 -1.90 -15.98
C PRO A 286 -24.03 -0.60 -15.25
N LEU A 287 -25.30 -0.28 -15.02
CA LEU A 287 -25.72 0.94 -14.31
C LEU A 287 -25.26 0.95 -12.86
N VAL A 288 -25.18 -0.20 -12.19
CA VAL A 288 -24.68 -0.30 -10.81
C VAL A 288 -23.17 0.00 -10.78
N VAL A 289 -22.42 -0.52 -11.75
CA VAL A 289 -20.99 -0.26 -11.88
C VAL A 289 -20.75 1.23 -12.15
N ILE A 290 -21.44 1.81 -13.13
CA ILE A 290 -21.31 3.23 -13.49
C ILE A 290 -21.68 4.14 -12.31
N LYS A 291 -22.81 3.89 -11.63
CA LYS A 291 -23.20 4.63 -10.42
C LYS A 291 -22.14 4.50 -9.34
N GLY A 292 -21.57 3.30 -9.15
CA GLY A 292 -20.47 3.06 -8.24
C GLY A 292 -19.23 3.88 -8.58
N MET A 293 -18.88 4.02 -9.86
CA MET A 293 -17.76 4.84 -10.31
C MET A 293 -17.98 6.33 -10.00
N PHE A 294 -19.17 6.88 -10.25
CA PHE A 294 -19.48 8.27 -9.89
C PHE A 294 -19.34 8.55 -8.39
N ILE A 295 -19.81 7.63 -7.56
CA ILE A 295 -19.62 7.72 -6.10
C ILE A 295 -18.13 7.70 -5.75
N ASN A 296 -17.36 6.81 -6.38
CA ASN A 296 -15.93 6.68 -6.14
C ASN A 296 -15.14 7.93 -6.55
N ILE A 297 -15.60 8.72 -7.53
CA ILE A 297 -14.97 10.01 -7.89
C ILE A 297 -14.91 10.94 -6.67
N GLY A 298 -15.99 11.04 -5.89
CA GLY A 298 -16.01 11.86 -4.69
C GLY A 298 -14.97 11.42 -3.66
N PHE A 299 -14.90 10.12 -3.36
CA PHE A 299 -13.88 9.55 -2.45
C PHE A 299 -12.47 9.70 -3.01
N TYR A 300 -12.31 9.58 -4.33
CA TYR A 300 -11.00 9.72 -4.98
C TYR A 300 -10.49 11.17 -4.91
N LEU A 301 -11.36 12.15 -5.09
CA LEU A 301 -11.01 13.56 -4.89
C LEU A 301 -10.61 13.85 -3.44
N GLN A 302 -11.33 13.29 -2.47
CA GLN A 302 -10.96 13.38 -1.06
C GLN A 302 -9.57 12.76 -0.80
N LEU A 303 -9.28 11.60 -1.42
CA LEU A 303 -7.97 10.94 -1.34
C LEU A 303 -6.86 11.83 -1.92
N ILE A 304 -7.08 12.44 -3.10
CA ILE A 304 -6.12 13.38 -3.71
C ILE A 304 -5.86 14.57 -2.78
N ILE A 305 -6.90 15.18 -2.22
CA ILE A 305 -6.77 16.31 -1.29
C ILE A 305 -5.98 15.88 -0.05
N SER A 306 -6.24 14.69 0.50
CA SER A 306 -5.49 14.15 1.64
C SER A 306 -4.01 13.99 1.32
N ILE A 307 -3.65 13.40 0.18
CA ILE A 307 -2.26 13.23 -0.25
C ILE A 307 -1.58 14.60 -0.48
N CYS A 308 -2.27 15.54 -1.14
CA CYS A 308 -1.75 16.90 -1.33
C CYS A 308 -1.51 17.60 0.02
N THR A 309 -2.38 17.37 1.01
CA THR A 309 -2.21 17.90 2.36
C THR A 309 -0.99 17.28 3.03
N ASP A 310 -0.79 15.98 2.91
CA ASP A 310 0.39 15.29 3.44
C ASP A 310 1.70 15.78 2.80
N ILE A 311 1.69 16.11 1.50
CA ILE A 311 2.86 16.67 0.81
C ILE A 311 3.19 18.09 1.31
N LEU A 312 2.18 18.91 1.55
CA LEU A 312 2.34 20.31 1.92
C LEU A 312 2.47 20.52 3.44
N PHE A 313 1.66 19.81 4.21
CA PHE A 313 1.49 19.98 5.65
C PHE A 313 1.37 18.62 6.34
N PRO A 314 2.47 18.06 6.84
CA PRO A 314 2.50 16.71 7.44
C PRO A 314 1.85 16.65 8.84
N PHE A 315 0.90 17.52 9.15
CA PHE A 315 0.32 17.70 10.47
C PHE A 315 -0.88 16.80 10.77
N GLN A 316 -1.29 15.92 9.86
CA GLN A 316 -2.42 15.01 10.08
C GLN A 316 -2.21 14.05 11.27
N LEU A 317 -0.95 13.78 11.62
CA LEU A 317 -0.58 13.02 12.82
C LEU A 317 -0.69 13.82 14.12
N LEU A 318 -0.92 15.13 14.06
CA LEU A 318 -1.13 15.95 15.25
C LEU A 318 -2.58 15.81 15.74
N PRO A 319 -2.82 15.78 17.05
CA PRO A 319 -4.16 15.56 17.63
C PRO A 319 -5.13 16.74 17.44
N PHE A 320 -4.83 17.66 16.55
CA PHE A 320 -5.59 18.88 16.34
C PHE A 320 -6.47 18.79 15.09
N ASN A 321 -7.68 18.25 15.22
CA ASN A 321 -8.68 18.20 14.13
C ASN A 321 -8.88 19.55 13.44
N LYS A 322 -8.74 20.68 14.17
CA LYS A 322 -8.83 22.03 13.60
C LYS A 322 -7.67 22.37 12.66
N ILE A 323 -6.44 21.91 12.95
CA ILE A 323 -5.26 22.14 12.09
C ILE A 323 -5.39 21.31 10.80
N VAL A 324 -5.91 20.10 10.88
CA VAL A 324 -6.17 19.26 9.71
C VAL A 324 -7.18 19.94 8.79
N LEU A 325 -8.28 20.47 9.34
CA LEU A 325 -9.28 21.20 8.56
C LEU A 325 -8.71 22.47 7.91
N LEU A 326 -7.87 23.22 8.62
CA LEU A 326 -7.15 24.37 8.05
C LEU A 326 -6.19 23.95 6.93
N GLY A 327 -5.52 22.81 7.08
CA GLY A 327 -4.67 22.21 6.04
C GLY A 327 -5.45 21.90 4.76
N TYR A 328 -6.61 21.26 4.88
CA TYR A 328 -7.48 21.01 3.74
C TYR A 328 -7.96 22.32 3.08
N GLY A 329 -8.39 23.29 3.89
CA GLY A 329 -8.77 24.61 3.39
C GLY A 329 -7.64 25.30 2.61
N PHE A 330 -6.42 25.24 3.14
CA PHE A 330 -5.24 25.81 2.45
C PHE A 330 -4.94 25.08 1.13
N VAL A 331 -5.02 23.76 1.08
CA VAL A 331 -4.81 22.99 -0.16
C VAL A 331 -5.84 23.38 -1.22
N VAL A 332 -7.10 23.52 -0.83
CA VAL A 332 -8.16 23.98 -1.74
C VAL A 332 -7.86 25.39 -2.25
N LEU A 333 -7.51 26.33 -1.35
CA LEU A 333 -7.14 27.70 -1.74
C LEU A 333 -5.90 27.73 -2.64
N PHE A 334 -4.91 26.87 -2.39
CA PHE A 334 -3.71 26.75 -3.22
C PHE A 334 -4.06 26.24 -4.64
N ILE A 335 -4.94 25.24 -4.75
CA ILE A 335 -5.45 24.75 -6.03
C ILE A 335 -6.20 25.85 -6.76
N LEU A 336 -7.10 26.57 -6.08
CA LEU A 336 -7.85 27.69 -6.65
C LEU A 336 -6.90 28.81 -7.11
N PHE A 337 -5.88 29.14 -6.31
CA PHE A 337 -4.85 30.13 -6.70
C PHE A 337 -4.14 29.73 -8.01
N ILE A 338 -3.79 28.45 -8.17
CA ILE A 338 -3.18 27.95 -9.41
C ILE A 338 -4.16 28.07 -10.58
N LEU A 339 -5.42 27.68 -10.37
CA LEU A 339 -6.45 27.70 -11.41
C LEU A 339 -6.77 29.12 -11.88
N PHE A 340 -6.78 30.09 -10.98
CA PHE A 340 -7.11 31.49 -11.32
C PHE A 340 -5.87 32.33 -11.72
N SER A 341 -4.66 31.97 -11.31
CA SER A 341 -3.43 32.68 -11.68
C SER A 341 -2.94 32.29 -13.07
N LYS A 342 -3.09 33.19 -14.06
CA LYS A 342 -2.57 33.01 -15.43
C LYS A 342 -1.06 32.69 -15.44
N LYS A 343 -0.28 33.37 -14.58
CA LYS A 343 1.16 33.16 -14.45
C LYS A 343 1.49 31.73 -13.97
N GLN A 344 0.77 31.22 -12.96
CA GLN A 344 1.03 29.88 -12.42
C GLN A 344 0.60 28.78 -13.40
N ARG A 345 -0.53 28.94 -14.07
CA ARG A 345 -0.95 28.03 -15.13
C ARG A 345 0.06 27.95 -16.27
N LEU A 346 0.59 29.10 -16.71
CA LEU A 346 1.62 29.16 -17.77
C LEU A 346 2.93 28.50 -17.30
N ASN A 347 3.36 28.76 -16.06
CA ASN A 347 4.55 28.15 -15.48
C ASN A 347 4.40 26.62 -15.40
N LEU A 348 3.25 26.14 -14.96
CA LEU A 348 2.96 24.71 -14.89
C LEU A 348 2.95 24.09 -16.30
N PHE A 349 2.27 24.73 -17.26
CA PHE A 349 2.24 24.26 -18.64
C PHE A 349 3.65 24.17 -19.24
N ASN A 350 4.48 25.21 -19.04
CA ASN A 350 5.87 25.22 -19.52
C ASN A 350 6.71 24.11 -18.85
N ALA A 351 6.51 23.86 -17.56
CA ALA A 351 7.22 22.81 -16.83
C ALA A 351 6.78 21.41 -17.31
N ILE A 352 5.48 21.20 -17.52
CA ILE A 352 4.95 19.96 -18.11
C ILE A 352 5.53 19.77 -19.52
N ASN A 353 5.52 20.81 -20.35
CA ASN A 353 6.04 20.74 -21.70
C ASN A 353 7.56 20.48 -21.75
N SER A 354 8.31 21.03 -20.79
CA SER A 354 9.75 20.77 -20.66
C SER A 354 10.07 19.35 -20.17
N ASN A 355 9.15 18.71 -19.44
CA ASN A 355 9.30 17.38 -18.85
C ASN A 355 8.26 16.37 -19.37
N LYS A 356 7.75 16.57 -20.58
CA LYS A 356 6.61 15.80 -21.12
C LYS A 356 6.85 14.30 -21.17
N TYR A 357 8.10 13.87 -21.42
CA TYR A 357 8.47 12.45 -21.34
C TYR A 357 8.28 11.89 -19.93
N LEU A 358 8.79 12.59 -18.91
CA LEU A 358 8.60 12.18 -17.51
C LEU A 358 7.11 12.15 -17.13
N PHE A 359 6.36 13.20 -17.50
CA PHE A 359 4.92 13.22 -17.24
C PHE A 359 4.18 12.06 -17.91
N LEU A 360 4.53 11.72 -19.16
CA LEU A 360 3.96 10.56 -19.85
C LEU A 360 4.22 9.26 -19.07
N VAL A 361 5.47 9.05 -18.64
CA VAL A 361 5.84 7.85 -17.86
C VAL A 361 5.09 7.80 -16.52
N LEU A 362 5.02 8.93 -15.81
CA LEU A 362 4.27 9.03 -14.55
C LEU A 362 2.77 8.77 -14.76
N LEU A 363 2.17 9.31 -15.81
CA LEU A 363 0.76 9.09 -16.15
C LEU A 363 0.48 7.62 -16.47
N VAL A 364 1.33 6.98 -17.29
CA VAL A 364 1.19 5.56 -17.62
C VAL A 364 1.29 4.69 -16.38
N PHE A 365 2.21 5.01 -15.47
CA PHE A 365 2.37 4.29 -14.21
C PHE A 365 1.16 4.42 -13.27
N VAL A 366 0.55 5.61 -13.20
CA VAL A 366 -0.57 5.90 -12.29
C VAL A 366 -1.92 5.43 -12.85
N LEU A 367 -2.09 5.43 -14.17
CA LEU A 367 -3.37 5.18 -14.84
C LEU A 367 -4.09 3.90 -14.37
N PRO A 368 -3.45 2.73 -14.25
CA PRO A 368 -4.14 1.51 -13.81
C PRO A 368 -4.69 1.62 -12.38
N SER A 369 -3.94 2.27 -11.48
CA SER A 369 -4.39 2.49 -10.10
C SER A 369 -5.58 3.45 -10.02
N VAL A 370 -5.62 4.48 -10.90
CA VAL A 370 -6.79 5.37 -11.02
C VAL A 370 -8.02 4.60 -11.48
N ILE A 371 -7.88 3.81 -12.56
CA ILE A 371 -8.97 3.00 -13.10
C ILE A 371 -9.48 2.02 -12.05
N SER A 372 -8.58 1.28 -11.39
CA SER A 372 -8.93 0.33 -10.34
C SER A 372 -9.66 1.02 -9.18
N SER A 373 -9.17 2.17 -8.73
CA SER A 373 -9.80 2.95 -7.65
C SER A 373 -11.19 3.46 -8.03
N LEU A 374 -11.40 3.88 -9.27
CA LEU A 374 -12.71 4.33 -9.73
C LEU A 374 -13.70 3.17 -9.87
N VAL A 375 -13.26 2.03 -10.35
CA VAL A 375 -14.13 0.85 -10.55
C VAL A 375 -14.48 0.20 -9.21
N PHE A 376 -13.50 -0.08 -8.37
CA PHE A 376 -13.72 -0.78 -7.10
C PHE A 376 -13.97 0.18 -5.96
N PHE A 377 -12.92 0.75 -5.38
CA PHE A 377 -12.99 1.74 -4.31
C PHE A 377 -11.62 2.41 -4.08
N PRO A 378 -11.54 3.74 -3.87
CA PRO A 378 -10.29 4.45 -3.62
C PRO A 378 -9.81 4.25 -2.18
N ARG A 379 -8.95 3.24 -1.97
CA ARG A 379 -8.24 3.02 -0.71
C ARG A 379 -6.93 3.80 -0.69
N MET A 380 -6.45 4.18 0.50
CA MET A 380 -5.22 4.96 0.66
C MET A 380 -4.00 4.28 0.01
N HIS A 381 -3.88 2.95 0.10
CA HIS A 381 -2.75 2.23 -0.52
C HIS A 381 -2.75 2.24 -2.05
N TYR A 382 -3.89 2.50 -2.71
CA TYR A 382 -3.93 2.82 -4.14
C TYR A 382 -3.54 4.27 -4.41
N GLY A 383 -3.84 5.18 -3.47
CA GLY A 383 -3.47 6.60 -3.57
C GLY A 383 -1.97 6.83 -3.60
N ILE A 384 -1.16 5.93 -3.03
CA ILE A 384 0.31 6.04 -3.03
C ILE A 384 0.89 6.09 -4.44
N PHE A 385 0.24 5.47 -5.43
CA PHE A 385 0.64 5.58 -6.83
C PHE A 385 0.54 7.01 -7.39
N LEU A 386 -0.31 7.87 -6.80
CA LEU A 386 -0.40 9.29 -7.16
C LEU A 386 0.77 10.12 -6.61
N LEU A 387 1.44 9.63 -5.57
CA LEU A 387 2.45 10.39 -4.85
C LEU A 387 3.57 10.95 -5.75
N PRO A 388 4.16 10.20 -6.71
CA PRO A 388 5.19 10.72 -7.60
C PRO A 388 4.73 11.92 -8.42
N ILE A 389 3.56 11.81 -9.06
CA ILE A 389 3.07 12.86 -9.95
C ILE A 389 2.58 14.08 -9.18
N LEU A 390 1.84 13.89 -8.07
CA LEU A 390 1.35 14.99 -7.25
C LEU A 390 2.51 15.74 -6.59
N SER A 391 3.49 15.03 -6.02
CA SER A 391 4.68 15.64 -5.43
C SER A 391 5.48 16.41 -6.46
N PHE A 392 5.64 15.90 -7.69
CA PHE A 392 6.37 16.59 -8.74
C PHE A 392 5.65 17.86 -9.20
N VAL A 393 4.33 17.80 -9.40
CA VAL A 393 3.51 18.99 -9.75
C VAL A 393 3.58 20.05 -8.65
N ILE A 394 3.34 19.67 -7.41
CA ILE A 394 3.39 20.57 -6.25
C ILE A 394 4.79 21.17 -6.09
N ALA A 395 5.83 20.36 -6.22
CA ALA A 395 7.21 20.79 -6.13
C ALA A 395 7.55 21.85 -7.20
N ILE A 396 7.14 21.64 -8.46
CA ILE A 396 7.31 22.62 -9.55
C ILE A 396 6.63 23.96 -9.20
N LEU A 397 5.41 23.89 -8.71
CA LEU A 397 4.64 25.10 -8.39
C LEU A 397 5.30 25.90 -7.26
N ILE A 398 5.73 25.22 -6.19
CA ILE A 398 6.42 25.86 -5.08
C ILE A 398 7.80 26.40 -5.53
N ASP A 399 8.58 25.60 -6.29
CA ASP A 399 9.91 26.02 -6.78
C ASP A 399 9.81 27.28 -7.65
N ASN A 400 8.76 27.40 -8.44
CA ASN A 400 8.51 28.60 -9.23
C ASN A 400 8.06 29.82 -8.40
N LEU A 401 7.38 29.62 -7.25
CA LEU A 401 7.00 30.70 -6.34
C LEU A 401 8.21 31.24 -5.56
N VAL A 402 9.12 30.36 -5.15
CA VAL A 402 10.32 30.74 -4.39
C VAL A 402 11.54 31.01 -5.28
N LYS A 403 11.36 31.01 -6.58
CA LYS A 403 12.42 31.26 -7.56
C LYS A 403 13.00 32.67 -7.37
N GLY A 404 14.29 32.74 -7.04
CA GLY A 404 14.99 33.99 -6.73
C GLY A 404 15.49 34.05 -5.28
N TYR A 405 14.93 33.25 -4.37
CA TYR A 405 15.44 33.14 -3.01
C TYR A 405 16.55 32.08 -2.95
N LYS A 406 17.79 32.50 -2.63
CA LYS A 406 18.91 31.60 -2.40
C LYS A 406 18.87 31.11 -0.95
N ILE A 407 18.19 29.99 -0.71
CA ILE A 407 18.21 29.35 0.60
C ILE A 407 19.58 28.71 0.81
N ARG A 408 20.32 29.20 1.81
CA ARG A 408 21.66 28.66 2.14
C ARG A 408 21.54 27.29 2.81
N ILE A 409 22.43 26.38 2.49
CA ILE A 409 22.47 25.03 3.09
C ILE A 409 22.54 25.08 4.62
N GLY A 410 23.26 26.07 5.20
CA GLY A 410 23.32 26.26 6.64
C GLY A 410 21.93 26.52 7.27
N LEU A 411 21.05 27.25 6.60
CA LEU A 411 19.66 27.42 7.06
C LEU A 411 18.90 26.10 7.01
N VAL A 412 19.09 25.28 5.96
CA VAL A 412 18.45 23.95 5.86
C VAL A 412 18.89 23.06 7.01
N LEU A 413 20.20 23.03 7.31
CA LEU A 413 20.73 22.24 8.43
C LEU A 413 20.24 22.75 9.79
N PHE A 414 20.14 24.07 9.97
CA PHE A 414 19.59 24.65 11.20
C PHE A 414 18.12 24.29 11.37
N LEU A 415 17.29 24.45 10.32
CA LEU A 415 15.89 24.06 10.36
C LEU A 415 15.71 22.56 10.57
N PHE A 416 16.60 21.75 9.99
CA PHE A 416 16.65 20.32 10.24
C PHE A 416 16.95 20.00 11.70
N ALA A 417 17.94 20.66 12.29
CA ALA A 417 18.27 20.47 13.72
C ALA A 417 17.10 20.83 14.63
N LEU A 418 16.41 21.96 14.36
CA LEU A 418 15.19 22.33 15.06
C LEU A 418 14.07 21.30 14.84
N PHE A 419 13.87 20.84 13.63
CA PHE A 419 12.91 19.78 13.29
C PHE A 419 13.23 18.51 14.08
N MET A 420 14.50 18.05 14.05
CA MET A 420 14.94 16.87 14.80
C MET A 420 14.75 17.02 16.30
N TYR A 421 14.99 18.21 16.86
CA TYR A 421 14.78 18.48 18.29
C TYR A 421 13.30 18.37 18.67
N LYS A 422 12.41 18.89 17.84
CA LYS A 422 10.95 18.89 18.07
C LYS A 422 10.23 17.70 17.45
N MET A 423 10.92 16.95 16.56
CA MET A 423 10.32 15.82 15.89
C MET A 423 9.79 14.81 16.91
N PRO A 424 8.48 14.58 16.92
CA PRO A 424 7.91 13.59 17.80
C PRO A 424 8.36 12.20 17.35
N THR A 425 8.58 11.33 18.29
CA THR A 425 8.55 9.89 18.03
C THR A 425 7.09 9.47 17.82
N ILE A 426 6.85 8.34 17.15
CA ILE A 426 5.48 7.81 16.93
C ILE A 426 4.64 7.81 18.22
N LYS A 427 5.26 7.62 19.40
CA LYS A 427 4.61 7.68 20.71
C LYS A 427 3.96 9.03 21.07
N LYS A 428 4.45 10.16 20.54
CA LYS A 428 3.88 11.50 20.83
C LYS A 428 2.72 11.89 19.91
N TYR A 429 2.61 11.24 18.76
CA TYR A 429 1.36 11.27 18.05
C TYR A 429 0.42 10.37 18.85
N ASN A 430 -0.74 10.84 19.24
CA ASN A 430 -1.82 9.96 19.68
C ASN A 430 -1.92 8.91 18.60
N THR A 431 -1.31 7.76 18.88
CA THR A 431 -1.16 6.69 17.87
C THR A 431 -2.54 6.42 17.36
N PRO A 432 -2.84 6.74 16.11
CA PRO A 432 -4.16 6.47 15.58
C PRO A 432 -4.42 4.98 15.79
N ARG A 433 -5.65 4.62 16.07
CA ARG A 433 -6.11 3.23 16.20
C ARG A 433 -5.58 2.29 15.11
N LEU A 434 -5.13 2.86 13.96
CA LEU A 434 -4.56 2.13 12.83
C LEU A 434 -3.15 1.54 13.07
N LEU A 435 -2.45 1.95 14.13
CA LEU A 435 -1.15 1.36 14.50
C LEU A 435 -1.25 0.34 15.62
N THR A 436 -2.39 0.27 16.27
CA THR A 436 -2.79 -0.77 17.22
C THR A 436 -4.00 -1.49 16.65
N ASN A 437 -4.34 -2.68 17.13
CA ASN A 437 -5.63 -3.24 16.73
C ASN A 437 -6.77 -2.36 17.31
N ASP A 438 -7.88 -2.25 16.57
CA ASP A 438 -9.01 -1.39 16.96
C ASP A 438 -9.70 -1.81 18.26
N GLU A 439 -9.43 -3.04 18.73
CA GLU A 439 -10.06 -3.66 19.87
C GLU A 439 -9.27 -3.45 21.18
N CYS A 440 -7.99 -3.11 21.03
CA CYS A 440 -7.08 -3.08 22.15
C CYS A 440 -6.06 -1.96 22.00
N PRO A 441 -5.87 -1.10 23.01
CA PRO A 441 -4.89 -0.01 22.98
C PRO A 441 -3.45 -0.51 23.12
N THR A 442 -3.23 -1.81 23.30
CA THR A 442 -1.94 -2.46 23.53
C THR A 442 -1.63 -3.50 22.46
N GLN A 443 -0.45 -4.09 22.52
CA GLN A 443 0.04 -5.05 21.52
C GLN A 443 -0.50 -6.47 21.76
N SER A 444 -1.82 -6.63 21.83
CA SER A 444 -2.46 -7.87 22.24
C SER A 444 -2.14 -9.05 21.33
N TYR A 445 -2.11 -8.87 20.02
CA TYR A 445 -1.79 -9.96 19.10
C TYR A 445 -0.36 -10.47 19.24
N LYS A 446 0.60 -9.57 19.45
CA LYS A 446 2.00 -9.97 19.66
C LYS A 446 2.16 -10.81 20.92
N GLU A 447 1.49 -10.45 22.01
CA GLU A 447 1.57 -11.21 23.26
C GLU A 447 0.87 -12.57 23.13
N VAL A 448 -0.27 -12.65 22.45
CA VAL A 448 -0.93 -13.93 22.13
C VAL A 448 -0.02 -14.82 21.30
N ILE A 449 0.61 -14.29 20.24
CA ILE A 449 1.51 -15.07 19.38
C ILE A 449 2.72 -15.56 20.15
N LYS A 450 3.33 -14.72 20.98
CA LYS A 450 4.47 -15.12 21.82
C LYS A 450 4.11 -16.25 22.77
N ASP A 451 2.92 -16.19 23.34
CA ASP A 451 2.42 -17.20 24.24
C ASP A 451 2.17 -18.52 23.50
N LEU A 452 1.47 -18.49 22.39
CA LEU A 452 1.20 -19.68 21.58
C LEU A 452 2.47 -20.34 21.05
N ASN A 453 3.50 -19.58 20.72
CA ASN A 453 4.80 -20.11 20.28
C ASN A 453 5.56 -20.87 21.39
N GLN A 454 5.12 -20.81 22.63
CA GLN A 454 5.65 -21.64 23.73
C GLN A 454 4.96 -23.02 23.81
N HIS A 455 3.85 -23.21 23.09
CA HIS A 455 3.02 -24.43 23.13
C HIS A 455 3.02 -25.09 21.74
N THR A 456 4.16 -25.65 21.32
CA THR A 456 4.35 -26.17 19.94
C THR A 456 4.54 -27.68 19.89
N ASP A 457 4.26 -28.41 20.97
CA ASP A 457 4.60 -29.83 21.11
C ASP A 457 3.79 -30.75 20.19
N LYS A 458 2.61 -30.33 19.79
CA LYS A 458 1.69 -31.09 18.95
C LYS A 458 0.93 -30.15 17.98
N PRO A 459 0.30 -30.70 16.93
CA PRO A 459 -0.60 -29.92 16.07
C PRO A 459 -1.78 -29.36 16.86
N HIS A 460 -2.13 -28.12 16.61
CA HIS A 460 -3.25 -27.41 17.22
C HIS A 460 -4.12 -26.72 16.17
N VAL A 461 -5.41 -26.62 16.46
CA VAL A 461 -6.36 -25.86 15.64
C VAL A 461 -6.87 -24.66 16.43
N ILE A 462 -6.74 -23.47 15.82
CA ILE A 462 -7.22 -22.21 16.38
C ILE A 462 -8.43 -21.69 15.57
N PHE A 463 -9.54 -21.47 16.27
CA PHE A 463 -10.70 -20.78 15.69
C PHE A 463 -10.58 -19.28 15.89
N SER A 464 -10.66 -18.52 14.82
CA SER A 464 -10.62 -17.06 14.86
C SER A 464 -11.31 -16.42 13.65
N ASN A 465 -11.62 -15.13 13.75
CA ASN A 465 -11.95 -14.29 12.61
C ASN A 465 -10.74 -13.48 12.09
N VAL A 466 -9.56 -13.73 12.65
CA VAL A 466 -8.32 -13.07 12.26
C VAL A 466 -7.69 -13.86 11.11
N LEU A 467 -7.71 -13.29 9.92
CA LEU A 467 -7.22 -13.95 8.72
C LEU A 467 -5.72 -14.26 8.84
N SER A 468 -5.37 -15.53 8.57
CA SER A 468 -3.97 -15.98 8.54
C SER A 468 -3.22 -15.82 9.87
N PHE A 469 -3.94 -15.92 10.98
CA PHE A 469 -3.35 -15.79 12.32
C PHE A 469 -2.28 -16.86 12.58
N SER A 470 -2.54 -18.12 12.17
CA SER A 470 -1.59 -19.23 12.31
C SER A 470 -0.28 -19.01 11.56
N LEU A 471 -0.27 -18.16 10.51
CA LEU A 471 0.95 -17.87 9.75
C LEU A 471 2.00 -17.10 10.57
N MET A 472 1.60 -16.46 11.66
CA MET A 472 2.51 -15.74 12.59
C MET A 472 2.95 -16.62 13.77
N ILE A 473 2.36 -17.80 13.90
CA ILE A 473 2.68 -18.77 14.93
C ILE A 473 3.53 -19.89 14.31
N ASP A 474 4.04 -20.79 15.12
CA ASP A 474 4.75 -21.97 14.63
C ASP A 474 3.87 -22.82 13.70
N LYS A 475 4.51 -23.55 12.79
CA LYS A 475 3.88 -24.39 11.75
C LYS A 475 2.93 -25.47 12.28
N ASN A 476 2.95 -25.76 13.58
CA ASN A 476 2.05 -26.72 14.22
C ASN A 476 0.63 -26.16 14.45
N PHE A 477 0.36 -24.90 14.13
CA PHE A 477 -0.97 -24.31 14.24
C PHE A 477 -1.67 -24.25 12.88
N THR A 478 -2.97 -24.56 12.87
CA THR A 478 -3.85 -24.46 11.69
C THR A 478 -5.02 -23.54 12.01
N ASP A 479 -5.33 -22.60 11.12
CA ASP A 479 -6.51 -21.76 11.25
C ASP A 479 -7.78 -22.52 10.85
N PHE A 480 -8.80 -22.39 11.68
CA PHE A 480 -10.18 -22.58 11.33
C PHE A 480 -10.85 -21.21 11.32
N SER A 481 -11.04 -20.65 10.14
CA SER A 481 -11.46 -19.26 9.99
C SER A 481 -12.97 -19.10 10.10
N ALA A 482 -13.42 -18.25 11.01
CA ALA A 482 -14.83 -17.87 11.10
C ALA A 482 -15.35 -17.22 9.82
N GLU A 483 -14.50 -16.55 9.05
CA GLU A 483 -14.88 -15.85 7.82
C GLU A 483 -15.06 -16.83 6.64
N TYR A 484 -14.14 -17.79 6.45
CA TYR A 484 -14.06 -18.58 5.22
C TYR A 484 -14.45 -20.03 5.39
N ASP A 485 -14.30 -20.60 6.60
CA ASP A 485 -14.45 -22.03 6.81
C ASP A 485 -15.69 -22.38 7.64
N TYR A 486 -16.36 -21.36 8.23
CA TYR A 486 -17.54 -21.56 9.07
C TYR A 486 -18.78 -21.94 8.26
N ASP A 487 -19.34 -23.13 8.53
CA ASP A 487 -20.52 -23.67 7.87
C ASP A 487 -21.81 -23.27 8.62
N ASN A 488 -22.59 -22.38 8.03
CA ASN A 488 -23.84 -21.89 8.63
C ASN A 488 -24.94 -22.96 8.78
N SER A 489 -24.76 -24.16 8.22
CA SER A 489 -25.73 -25.27 8.38
C SER A 489 -25.49 -26.10 9.63
N LYS A 490 -24.36 -25.88 10.33
CA LYS A 490 -23.96 -26.60 11.55
C LYS A 490 -23.85 -25.63 12.71
N THR A 491 -24.09 -26.16 13.92
CA THR A 491 -23.87 -25.40 15.14
C THR A 491 -22.37 -25.17 15.40
N PHE A 492 -22.07 -24.13 16.17
CA PHE A 492 -20.69 -23.84 16.57
C PHE A 492 -20.01 -25.06 17.23
N MET A 493 -20.70 -25.72 18.18
CA MET A 493 -20.12 -26.86 18.90
C MET A 493 -19.91 -28.10 18.02
N GLU A 494 -20.75 -28.33 17.00
CA GLU A 494 -20.53 -29.38 16.01
C GLU A 494 -19.24 -29.13 15.22
N GLN A 495 -19.02 -27.88 14.81
CA GLN A 495 -17.82 -27.50 14.07
C GLN A 495 -16.55 -27.54 14.94
N MET A 496 -16.63 -27.07 16.18
CA MET A 496 -15.53 -27.16 17.15
C MET A 496 -15.05 -28.60 17.33
N LYS A 497 -15.99 -29.56 17.42
CA LYS A 497 -15.67 -30.99 17.50
C LYS A 497 -15.12 -31.55 16.20
N ALA A 498 -15.75 -31.23 15.07
CA ALA A 498 -15.34 -31.72 13.75
C ALA A 498 -13.91 -31.30 13.39
N HIS A 499 -13.54 -30.09 13.74
CA HIS A 499 -12.21 -29.52 13.47
C HIS A 499 -11.22 -29.71 14.62
N GLN A 500 -11.62 -30.36 15.71
CA GLN A 500 -10.78 -30.58 16.90
C GLN A 500 -10.12 -29.31 17.43
N VAL A 501 -10.91 -28.24 17.56
CA VAL A 501 -10.41 -26.92 17.94
C VAL A 501 -9.90 -26.92 19.38
N ASP A 502 -8.64 -26.51 19.55
CA ASP A 502 -7.97 -26.41 20.86
C ASP A 502 -7.97 -25.00 21.42
N TYR A 503 -7.98 -24.02 20.51
CA TYR A 503 -7.90 -22.60 20.86
C TYR A 503 -8.99 -21.79 20.17
N VAL A 504 -9.56 -20.81 20.88
CA VAL A 504 -10.46 -19.79 20.31
C VAL A 504 -9.87 -18.42 20.61
N LEU A 505 -9.46 -17.71 19.59
CA LEU A 505 -9.02 -16.32 19.71
C LEU A 505 -10.26 -15.42 19.68
N GLN A 506 -10.74 -15.06 20.86
CA GLN A 506 -11.87 -14.15 20.98
C GLN A 506 -11.46 -12.73 20.68
N THR A 507 -12.20 -12.09 19.78
CA THR A 507 -12.05 -10.69 19.40
C THR A 507 -13.42 -10.01 19.41
N LYS A 508 -13.43 -8.68 19.40
CA LYS A 508 -14.65 -7.91 19.27
C LYS A 508 -15.44 -8.29 18.01
N PHE A 509 -14.77 -8.43 16.86
CA PHE A 509 -15.41 -8.81 15.60
C PHE A 509 -16.05 -10.21 15.66
N LEU A 510 -15.44 -11.13 16.40
CA LEU A 510 -16.01 -12.46 16.60
C LEU A 510 -17.28 -12.38 17.46
N THR A 511 -17.30 -11.50 18.47
CA THR A 511 -18.49 -11.25 19.29
C THR A 511 -19.63 -10.62 18.48
N GLU A 512 -19.30 -9.74 17.55
CA GLU A 512 -20.26 -9.01 16.70
C GLU A 512 -20.69 -9.81 15.46
N ASP A 513 -20.16 -11.03 15.24
CA ASP A 513 -20.54 -11.87 14.11
C ASP A 513 -22.00 -12.35 14.26
N ARG A 514 -22.85 -11.90 13.34
CA ARG A 514 -24.29 -12.19 13.36
C ARG A 514 -24.64 -13.66 13.21
N ARG A 515 -23.77 -14.47 12.66
CA ARG A 515 -23.96 -15.92 12.53
C ARG A 515 -23.78 -16.56 13.89
N LEU A 516 -22.69 -16.21 14.57
CA LEU A 516 -22.37 -16.70 15.91
C LEU A 516 -23.33 -16.15 16.96
N SER A 517 -23.73 -14.88 16.88
CA SER A 517 -24.67 -14.26 17.82
C SER A 517 -26.07 -14.89 17.80
N LYS A 518 -26.43 -15.62 16.73
CA LYS A 518 -27.67 -16.37 16.61
C LYS A 518 -27.54 -17.84 17.00
N ASP A 519 -26.33 -18.35 17.16
CA ASP A 519 -26.06 -19.73 17.53
C ASP A 519 -26.11 -19.89 19.06
N SER A 520 -27.11 -20.63 19.53
CA SER A 520 -27.31 -20.88 20.97
C SER A 520 -26.12 -21.61 21.61
N THR A 521 -25.43 -22.45 20.83
CA THR A 521 -24.26 -23.21 21.35
C THR A 521 -23.04 -22.31 21.51
N TRP A 522 -22.86 -21.31 20.62
CA TRP A 522 -21.87 -20.24 20.79
C TRP A 522 -22.13 -19.43 22.05
N LEU A 523 -23.37 -18.96 22.23
CA LEU A 523 -23.74 -18.16 23.41
C LEU A 523 -23.51 -18.91 24.71
N GLN A 524 -23.89 -20.20 24.76
CA GLN A 524 -23.62 -21.07 25.93
C GLN A 524 -22.13 -21.25 26.17
N PHE A 525 -21.33 -21.53 25.12
CA PHE A 525 -19.88 -21.65 25.19
C PHE A 525 -19.24 -20.37 25.72
N MET A 526 -19.62 -19.20 25.20
CA MET A 526 -19.07 -17.91 25.64
C MET A 526 -19.45 -17.56 27.09
N THR A 527 -20.63 -18.00 27.55
CA THR A 527 -21.09 -17.79 28.94
C THR A 527 -20.33 -18.67 29.93
N ASN A 528 -20.07 -19.93 29.56
CA ASN A 528 -19.38 -20.89 30.45
C ASN A 528 -18.42 -21.80 29.65
N PRO A 529 -17.28 -21.27 29.18
CA PRO A 529 -16.31 -22.05 28.41
C PRO A 529 -15.72 -23.23 29.23
N GLN A 530 -15.69 -23.13 30.54
CA GLN A 530 -15.17 -24.18 31.42
C GLN A 530 -16.02 -25.47 31.35
N ALA A 531 -17.33 -25.37 31.15
CA ALA A 531 -18.20 -26.53 30.93
C ALA A 531 -17.82 -27.34 29.68
N TYR A 532 -17.08 -26.75 28.76
CA TYR A 532 -16.58 -27.36 27.52
C TYR A 532 -15.08 -27.69 27.59
N GLY A 533 -14.45 -27.58 28.76
CA GLY A 533 -13.04 -27.88 28.98
C GLY A 533 -12.09 -26.75 28.54
N PHE A 534 -12.60 -25.51 28.35
CA PHE A 534 -11.77 -24.37 27.98
C PHE A 534 -11.51 -23.44 29.15
N LYS A 535 -10.27 -23.02 29.31
CA LYS A 535 -9.86 -21.94 30.21
C LYS A 535 -9.70 -20.61 29.44
N LYS A 536 -9.95 -19.51 30.15
CA LYS A 536 -9.80 -18.15 29.61
C LYS A 536 -8.49 -17.55 30.08
N LYS A 537 -7.68 -17.07 29.11
CA LYS A 537 -6.47 -16.27 29.34
C LYS A 537 -6.65 -14.90 28.77
N LYS A 538 -6.67 -13.89 29.64
CA LYS A 538 -6.74 -12.49 29.25
C LYS A 538 -5.34 -11.87 29.35
N TYR A 539 -4.91 -11.14 28.34
CA TYR A 539 -3.58 -10.53 28.28
C TYR A 539 -3.55 -9.12 28.84
N PHE A 540 -4.67 -8.38 28.67
CA PHE A 540 -4.81 -7.00 29.11
C PHE A 540 -6.25 -6.76 29.60
N ASP A 541 -6.41 -6.01 30.69
CA ASP A 541 -7.71 -5.84 31.34
C ASP A 541 -8.70 -4.98 30.54
N ASP A 542 -8.20 -4.00 29.81
CA ASP A 542 -8.96 -3.07 28.98
C ASP A 542 -9.18 -3.57 27.52
N CYS A 543 -8.85 -4.84 27.25
CA CYS A 543 -8.85 -5.43 25.93
C CYS A 543 -9.97 -6.48 25.81
N GLU A 544 -10.74 -6.42 24.74
CA GLU A 544 -11.76 -7.42 24.42
C GLU A 544 -11.14 -8.71 23.82
N THR A 545 -9.87 -8.64 23.40
CA THR A 545 -9.13 -9.77 22.85
C THR A 545 -8.59 -10.67 23.97
N TYR A 546 -8.96 -11.96 23.94
CA TYR A 546 -8.46 -12.98 24.84
C TYR A 546 -8.44 -14.36 24.19
N LEU A 547 -7.71 -15.28 24.79
CA LEU A 547 -7.60 -16.66 24.32
C LEU A 547 -8.42 -17.59 25.21
N LEU A 548 -9.23 -18.44 24.58
CA LEU A 548 -9.80 -19.61 25.21
C LEU A 548 -9.00 -20.84 24.74
N TYR A 549 -8.60 -21.71 25.63
CA TYR A 549 -7.76 -22.88 25.30
C TYR A 549 -8.18 -24.11 26.11
N LYS A 550 -8.06 -25.29 25.49
CA LYS A 550 -8.19 -26.58 26.18
C LYS A 550 -6.93 -26.91 26.96
N GLU A 551 -7.08 -27.51 28.15
CA GLU A 551 -5.97 -28.08 28.91
C GLU A 551 -5.45 -29.37 28.33
#